data_a1c3adc91c274e688308622953a66349
#
_entry.id   a1c3adc91c274e688308622953a66349
#
_cell.length_a   1.000
_cell.length_b   1.000
_cell.length_c   1.000
_cell.angle_alpha   90.00
_cell.angle_beta   90.00
_cell.angle_gamma   90.00
#
_symmetry.space_group_name_H-M   'P 1'
#
loop_
_entity.id
_entity.type
_entity.pdbx_description
1 polymer ?
#
loop_
_entity_poly.entity_id
_entity_poly.type
_entity_poly.pdbx_seq_one_letter_code
_entity_poly.pdbx_strand_id
1 'polypeptide(L)'
;DTPTFIYGANSELYNGEKIISGSSCTTNCLAPALKLLNDEYEIENCVFTTIHASTSSQYVHDIVNKKSRINRSLLNNIIPHTTGASSSVTCVLPFIKDKINGTSVRVPVSDVSLLDLNITLKNKNITLEDIKNIFCSHPLYKIVYDVCTKSLVSLDFITTTTPSILDLHASIDMGNGNFKLMLWYDNEWSYSSQLIRLVEHMFDYNNNTIKNKYYFENIEMTDKRVVCRLDLNVPTINGEITDDFRITSAIPTIKSILSKNPEYLILTSHFGRPKGKDEKNSLQFLVSVLEKYLDQKVQFLPDGIHLKTLYTLQQNPKGIYLLENVRFHNTETDYEKFDTINNTMNIYNCLGDVFICDAFGCLHRKHMSIYGIKYFDKPYGYGHLIKQEIDSIDLLLNSNKKILSIIGGNKINDKLPIINSLRKFKNSKVFVAGGLARQYYEVNDNVIVMKDGYGNVHLTEEPVYIDDVKNSHYFAYDIGPNSLNELFDLMKDVDIIFWNG
;
A
#
# COMPACT_ATOMS: atom_id res chain seq x y z
N ASP A 1 -28.28 8.12 4.62
CA ASP A 1 -27.72 7.51 5.83
C ASP A 1 -26.22 7.27 5.59
N THR A 2 -25.40 7.51 6.62
CA THR A 2 -23.95 7.33 6.52
C THR A 2 -23.62 5.83 6.55
N PRO A 3 -22.91 5.30 5.58
CA PRO A 3 -22.46 3.89 5.60
C PRO A 3 -21.67 3.57 6.87
N THR A 4 -21.96 2.41 7.46
CA THR A 4 -21.37 2.01 8.75
C THR A 4 -20.52 0.78 8.56
N PHE A 5 -19.23 0.87 8.93
CA PHE A 5 -18.28 -0.22 8.85
C PHE A 5 -17.63 -0.49 10.20
N ILE A 6 -17.38 -1.76 10.48
CA ILE A 6 -16.67 -2.23 11.66
C ILE A 6 -15.56 -3.17 11.23
N TYR A 7 -14.33 -2.88 11.62
CA TYR A 7 -13.19 -3.72 11.33
C TYR A 7 -13.36 -5.11 11.96
N GLY A 8 -13.22 -6.17 11.14
CA GLY A 8 -13.46 -7.55 11.54
C GLY A 8 -14.93 -7.99 11.52
N ALA A 9 -15.86 -7.14 11.02
CA ALA A 9 -17.26 -7.52 10.83
C ALA A 9 -17.74 -7.33 9.40
N ASN A 10 -17.64 -6.12 8.83
CA ASN A 10 -18.07 -5.80 7.46
C ASN A 10 -17.13 -4.81 6.76
N SER A 11 -15.92 -4.60 7.26
CA SER A 11 -14.97 -3.66 6.64
C SER A 11 -14.58 -4.05 5.22
N GLU A 12 -14.66 -5.33 4.87
CA GLU A 12 -14.43 -5.85 3.52
C GLU A 12 -15.44 -5.34 2.48
N LEU A 13 -16.59 -4.83 2.92
CA LEU A 13 -17.62 -4.24 2.05
C LEU A 13 -17.37 -2.77 1.73
N TYR A 14 -16.34 -2.14 2.32
CA TYR A 14 -15.95 -0.77 2.01
C TYR A 14 -15.60 -0.63 0.52
N ASN A 15 -16.17 0.36 -0.15
CA ASN A 15 -16.04 0.57 -1.60
C ASN A 15 -15.67 2.01 -1.97
N GLY A 16 -14.88 2.68 -1.11
CA GLY A 16 -14.37 4.02 -1.39
C GLY A 16 -15.28 5.16 -0.93
N GLU A 17 -16.19 4.93 0.00
CA GLU A 17 -17.05 5.97 0.58
C GLU A 17 -16.20 7.04 1.28
N LYS A 18 -16.50 8.31 0.99
CA LYS A 18 -15.74 9.46 1.54
C LYS A 18 -16.06 9.77 2.99
N ILE A 19 -17.26 9.41 3.44
CA ILE A 19 -17.73 9.62 4.81
C ILE A 19 -18.35 8.33 5.28
N ILE A 20 -17.83 7.81 6.39
CA ILE A 20 -18.29 6.57 7.01
C ILE A 20 -18.53 6.75 8.50
N SER A 21 -19.25 5.82 9.09
CA SER A 21 -19.45 5.70 10.54
C SER A 21 -18.73 4.44 11.05
N GLY A 22 -17.93 4.57 12.13
CA GLY A 22 -17.38 3.45 12.89
C GLY A 22 -18.35 2.93 13.98
N SER A 23 -19.62 3.40 14.00
CA SER A 23 -20.62 3.04 14.99
C SER A 23 -20.23 3.35 16.45
N SER A 24 -20.57 2.50 17.41
CA SER A 24 -20.29 2.67 18.83
C SER A 24 -19.33 1.61 19.39
N CYS A 25 -18.75 1.87 20.55
CA CYS A 25 -17.89 0.91 21.26
C CYS A 25 -18.58 -0.44 21.49
N THR A 26 -19.84 -0.43 21.94
CA THR A 26 -20.64 -1.65 22.14
C THR A 26 -20.85 -2.41 20.84
N THR A 27 -21.12 -1.69 19.72
CA THR A 27 -21.27 -2.33 18.40
C THR A 27 -19.96 -2.93 17.91
N ASN A 28 -18.81 -2.29 18.20
CA ASN A 28 -17.49 -2.82 17.87
C ASN A 28 -17.10 -4.07 18.67
N CYS A 29 -17.63 -4.25 19.88
CA CYS A 29 -17.50 -5.51 20.61
C CYS A 29 -18.43 -6.59 20.06
N LEU A 30 -19.69 -6.25 19.84
CA LEU A 30 -20.78 -7.19 19.54
C LEU A 30 -20.72 -7.71 18.10
N ALA A 31 -20.53 -6.84 17.11
CA ALA A 31 -20.66 -7.21 15.70
C ALA A 31 -19.60 -8.25 15.23
N PRO A 32 -18.30 -8.12 15.55
CA PRO A 32 -17.34 -9.17 15.23
C PRO A 32 -17.68 -10.52 15.86
N ALA A 33 -18.05 -10.54 17.16
CA ALA A 33 -18.42 -11.77 17.86
C ALA A 33 -19.63 -12.46 17.21
N LEU A 34 -20.68 -11.68 16.88
CA LEU A 34 -21.86 -12.23 16.19
C LEU A 34 -21.54 -12.74 14.79
N LYS A 35 -20.68 -12.03 14.04
CA LYS A 35 -20.24 -12.49 12.73
C LYS A 35 -19.54 -13.84 12.83
N LEU A 36 -18.54 -13.95 13.69
CA LEU A 36 -17.78 -15.18 13.91
C LEU A 36 -18.69 -16.35 14.31
N LEU A 37 -19.57 -16.13 15.28
CA LEU A 37 -20.51 -17.16 15.75
C LEU A 37 -21.55 -17.57 14.68
N ASN A 38 -21.99 -16.61 13.85
CA ASN A 38 -22.93 -16.92 12.78
C ASN A 38 -22.29 -17.67 11.62
N ASP A 39 -21.07 -17.30 11.25
CA ASP A 39 -20.35 -17.92 10.13
C ASP A 39 -20.05 -19.40 10.44
N GLU A 40 -19.78 -19.73 11.70
CA GLU A 40 -19.44 -21.11 12.13
C GLU A 40 -20.66 -21.93 12.53
N TYR A 41 -21.65 -21.35 13.21
CA TYR A 41 -22.71 -22.12 13.89
C TYR A 41 -24.13 -21.66 13.57
N GLU A 42 -24.32 -20.59 12.85
CA GLU A 42 -25.59 -19.93 12.51
C GLU A 42 -26.47 -19.54 13.73
N ILE A 43 -26.77 -18.26 13.88
CA ILE A 43 -27.53 -17.71 15.02
C ILE A 43 -29.03 -17.86 14.77
N GLU A 44 -29.75 -18.46 15.73
CA GLU A 44 -31.21 -18.46 15.76
C GLU A 44 -31.76 -17.14 16.31
N ASN A 45 -31.33 -16.76 17.51
CA ASN A 45 -31.68 -15.51 18.18
C ASN A 45 -30.64 -15.14 19.23
N CYS A 46 -30.66 -13.88 19.66
CA CYS A 46 -29.86 -13.42 20.79
C CYS A 46 -30.46 -12.19 21.45
N VAL A 47 -30.14 -12.01 22.73
CA VAL A 47 -30.42 -10.82 23.48
C VAL A 47 -29.18 -10.44 24.28
N PHE A 48 -28.90 -9.13 24.38
CA PHE A 48 -27.75 -8.68 25.14
C PHE A 48 -28.08 -7.56 26.14
N THR A 49 -27.26 -7.49 27.17
CA THR A 49 -27.21 -6.35 28.07
C THR A 49 -25.77 -5.84 28.13
N THR A 50 -25.55 -4.59 27.79
CA THR A 50 -24.25 -3.98 28.07
C THR A 50 -24.23 -3.34 29.46
N ILE A 51 -23.37 -3.84 30.32
CA ILE A 51 -23.01 -3.28 31.62
C ILE A 51 -21.91 -2.28 31.36
N HIS A 52 -22.29 -1.03 31.18
CA HIS A 52 -21.46 -0.02 30.54
C HIS A 52 -20.87 0.96 31.56
N ALA A 53 -19.58 1.23 31.42
CA ALA A 53 -18.88 2.27 32.15
C ALA A 53 -19.55 3.64 31.96
N SER A 54 -19.26 4.57 32.84
CA SER A 54 -19.72 5.95 32.74
C SER A 54 -19.14 6.65 31.50
N THR A 55 -19.93 7.55 30.93
CA THR A 55 -19.48 8.43 29.84
C THR A 55 -19.91 9.86 30.14
N SER A 56 -19.51 10.82 29.33
CA SER A 56 -19.87 12.24 29.48
C SER A 56 -21.40 12.52 29.54
N SER A 57 -22.23 11.54 29.18
CA SER A 57 -23.66 11.66 29.21
C SER A 57 -24.28 11.37 30.61
N GLN A 58 -23.52 10.85 31.59
CA GLN A 58 -23.94 10.61 32.95
C GLN A 58 -23.48 11.76 33.87
N TYR A 59 -24.37 12.19 34.75
CA TYR A 59 -24.11 13.28 35.67
C TYR A 59 -23.63 12.78 37.05
N VAL A 60 -22.70 13.54 37.65
CA VAL A 60 -22.21 13.23 39.01
C VAL A 60 -23.27 13.50 40.06
N HIS A 61 -24.11 14.53 39.86
CA HIS A 61 -25.23 14.90 40.74
C HIS A 61 -26.56 14.76 40.04
N ASP A 62 -27.64 14.60 40.81
CA ASP A 62 -28.98 14.63 40.28
C ASP A 62 -29.28 15.98 39.61
N ILE A 63 -29.86 15.94 38.43
CA ILE A 63 -30.28 17.16 37.70
C ILE A 63 -31.75 17.09 37.34
N VAL A 64 -32.39 18.25 37.23
CA VAL A 64 -33.79 18.35 36.80
C VAL A 64 -33.83 18.50 35.27
N ASN A 65 -34.32 17.46 34.59
CA ASN A 65 -34.51 17.47 33.14
C ASN A 65 -35.68 16.56 32.75
N LYS A 66 -36.11 16.55 31.49
CA LYS A 66 -37.25 15.76 30.99
C LYS A 66 -37.06 14.23 31.01
N LYS A 67 -35.83 13.74 31.14
CA LYS A 67 -35.49 12.29 31.10
C LYS A 67 -35.19 11.78 32.52
N SER A 68 -36.15 11.13 33.17
CA SER A 68 -36.12 10.83 34.59
C SER A 68 -34.99 9.93 35.11
N ARG A 69 -34.55 8.87 34.36
CA ARG A 69 -33.49 7.95 34.83
C ARG A 69 -32.10 8.48 34.62
N ILE A 70 -31.81 9.02 33.42
CA ILE A 70 -30.46 9.50 33.06
C ILE A 70 -30.06 10.74 33.89
N ASN A 71 -31.01 11.40 34.51
CA ASN A 71 -30.78 12.60 35.34
C ASN A 71 -30.35 12.28 36.77
N ARG A 72 -30.40 11.01 37.17
CA ARG A 72 -29.94 10.59 38.47
C ARG A 72 -28.42 10.50 38.48
N SER A 73 -27.86 10.85 39.62
CA SER A 73 -26.41 10.74 39.85
C SER A 73 -25.89 9.36 39.49
N LEU A 74 -24.78 9.30 38.76
CA LEU A 74 -24.08 8.06 38.47
C LEU A 74 -23.49 7.42 39.77
N LEU A 75 -23.07 8.28 40.70
CA LEU A 75 -22.50 7.80 41.96
C LEU A 75 -23.52 6.98 42.75
N ASN A 76 -23.12 5.74 43.07
CA ASN A 76 -23.95 4.81 43.87
C ASN A 76 -25.28 4.39 43.22
N ASN A 77 -25.43 4.51 41.91
CA ASN A 77 -26.63 4.08 41.20
C ASN A 77 -26.30 3.10 40.05
N ILE A 78 -27.19 2.13 39.87
CA ILE A 78 -27.29 1.30 38.66
C ILE A 78 -28.41 1.91 37.81
N ILE A 79 -28.09 2.38 36.60
CA ILE A 79 -29.02 3.13 35.75
C ILE A 79 -29.39 2.34 34.51
N PRO A 80 -30.58 1.69 34.44
CA PRO A 80 -31.06 1.08 33.19
C PRO A 80 -31.26 2.14 32.10
N HIS A 81 -30.77 1.84 30.90
CA HIS A 81 -30.76 2.76 29.78
C HIS A 81 -31.08 2.01 28.47
N THR A 82 -31.51 2.73 27.45
CA THR A 82 -31.63 2.20 26.10
C THR A 82 -30.27 2.17 25.41
N THR A 83 -30.13 1.29 24.41
CA THR A 83 -28.94 1.24 23.55
C THR A 83 -29.36 1.25 22.08
N GLY A 84 -28.61 1.97 21.26
CA GLY A 84 -28.74 1.93 19.82
C GLY A 84 -27.93 0.77 19.16
N ALA A 85 -27.21 -0.03 19.95
CA ALA A 85 -26.32 -1.05 19.43
C ALA A 85 -27.06 -2.15 18.65
N SER A 86 -28.29 -2.54 19.06
CA SER A 86 -29.09 -3.52 18.29
C SER A 86 -29.42 -3.05 16.88
N SER A 87 -29.87 -1.79 16.73
CA SER A 87 -30.13 -1.21 15.39
C SER A 87 -28.86 -1.00 14.58
N SER A 88 -27.77 -0.57 15.23
CA SER A 88 -26.48 -0.40 14.56
C SER A 88 -25.90 -1.71 14.06
N VAL A 89 -25.99 -2.78 14.85
CA VAL A 89 -25.53 -4.12 14.45
C VAL A 89 -26.34 -4.66 13.27
N THR A 90 -27.65 -4.41 13.20
CA THR A 90 -28.45 -4.85 12.03
C THR A 90 -28.12 -4.11 10.76
N CYS A 91 -27.59 -2.88 10.82
CA CYS A 91 -27.04 -2.18 9.67
C CYS A 91 -25.72 -2.80 9.19
N VAL A 92 -24.86 -3.25 10.12
CA VAL A 92 -23.55 -3.86 9.84
C VAL A 92 -23.68 -5.31 9.39
N LEU A 93 -24.57 -6.07 10.04
CA LEU A 93 -24.82 -7.50 9.83
C LEU A 93 -26.29 -7.73 9.52
N PRO A 94 -26.75 -7.62 8.29
CA PRO A 94 -28.17 -7.74 7.92
C PRO A 94 -28.82 -9.09 8.29
N PHE A 95 -28.05 -10.19 8.41
CA PHE A 95 -28.54 -11.50 8.77
C PHE A 95 -29.10 -11.59 10.20
N ILE A 96 -28.73 -10.67 11.09
CA ILE A 96 -29.16 -10.66 12.49
C ILE A 96 -30.45 -9.87 12.69
N LYS A 97 -30.97 -9.22 11.63
CA LYS A 97 -32.23 -8.47 11.70
C LYS A 97 -33.35 -9.37 12.21
N ASP A 98 -34.17 -8.83 13.09
CA ASP A 98 -35.28 -9.49 13.77
C ASP A 98 -34.88 -10.64 14.71
N LYS A 99 -33.59 -10.95 14.84
CA LYS A 99 -33.05 -11.98 15.74
C LYS A 99 -32.35 -11.40 16.97
N ILE A 100 -32.15 -10.09 17.03
CA ILE A 100 -31.40 -9.44 18.10
C ILE A 100 -32.20 -8.32 18.76
N ASN A 101 -32.09 -8.24 20.09
CA ASN A 101 -32.51 -7.08 20.90
C ASN A 101 -31.54 -6.86 22.06
N GLY A 102 -31.56 -5.68 22.66
CA GLY A 102 -30.64 -5.40 23.75
C GLY A 102 -30.97 -4.16 24.57
N THR A 103 -30.40 -4.13 25.77
CA THR A 103 -30.51 -3.03 26.73
C THR A 103 -29.13 -2.60 27.21
N SER A 104 -29.06 -1.47 27.87
CA SER A 104 -27.85 -0.96 28.52
C SER A 104 -28.12 -0.72 30.01
N VAL A 105 -27.12 -0.96 30.83
CA VAL A 105 -27.09 -0.59 32.23
C VAL A 105 -25.82 0.21 32.50
N ARG A 106 -25.97 1.45 32.95
CA ARG A 106 -24.83 2.27 33.39
C ARG A 106 -24.47 1.98 34.83
N VAL A 107 -23.19 1.82 35.09
CA VAL A 107 -22.61 1.53 36.39
C VAL A 107 -21.55 2.56 36.77
N PRO A 108 -21.25 2.79 38.06
CA PRO A 108 -20.29 3.79 38.51
C PRO A 108 -18.84 3.29 38.37
N VAL A 109 -18.46 2.90 37.16
CA VAL A 109 -17.11 2.47 36.73
C VAL A 109 -16.61 3.47 35.73
N SER A 110 -15.35 3.87 35.82
CA SER A 110 -14.77 4.92 34.96
C SER A 110 -14.50 4.46 33.55
N ASP A 111 -14.10 3.20 33.38
CA ASP A 111 -13.72 2.62 32.10
C ASP A 111 -13.89 1.10 32.09
N VAL A 112 -13.87 0.48 30.92
CA VAL A 112 -14.13 -0.93 30.62
C VAL A 112 -15.57 -1.37 30.89
N SER A 113 -16.18 -1.83 29.83
CA SER A 113 -17.59 -2.31 29.82
C SER A 113 -17.65 -3.82 29.60
N LEU A 114 -18.72 -4.43 30.03
CA LEU A 114 -19.00 -5.86 29.90
C LEU A 114 -20.30 -6.07 29.11
N LEU A 115 -20.23 -6.90 28.07
CA LEU A 115 -21.39 -7.33 27.30
C LEU A 115 -21.84 -8.71 27.78
N ASP A 116 -23.05 -8.80 28.31
CA ASP A 116 -23.75 -10.04 28.62
C ASP A 116 -24.60 -10.45 27.43
N LEU A 117 -24.14 -11.42 26.64
CA LEU A 117 -24.78 -11.92 25.42
C LEU A 117 -25.39 -13.29 25.65
N ASN A 118 -26.74 -13.35 25.69
CA ASN A 118 -27.46 -14.61 25.66
C ASN A 118 -27.80 -14.96 24.22
N ILE A 119 -27.33 -16.11 23.73
CA ILE A 119 -27.41 -16.51 22.33
C ILE A 119 -27.84 -17.95 22.17
N THR A 120 -28.68 -18.19 21.17
CA THR A 120 -29.07 -19.51 20.73
C THR A 120 -28.51 -19.75 19.34
N LEU A 121 -27.72 -20.82 19.18
CA LEU A 121 -27.10 -21.24 17.93
C LEU A 121 -27.89 -22.44 17.36
N LYS A 122 -27.92 -22.58 16.02
CA LYS A 122 -28.60 -23.69 15.36
C LYS A 122 -27.92 -25.04 15.62
N ASN A 123 -26.59 -25.04 15.65
CA ASN A 123 -25.86 -26.25 16.00
C ASN A 123 -26.01 -26.52 17.51
N LYS A 124 -26.69 -27.64 17.84
CA LYS A 124 -27.04 -27.98 19.24
C LYS A 124 -25.98 -28.80 19.97
N ASN A 125 -24.91 -29.24 19.26
CA ASN A 125 -23.89 -30.16 19.79
C ASN A 125 -22.55 -29.49 20.07
N ILE A 126 -22.50 -28.15 20.06
CA ILE A 126 -21.30 -27.38 20.36
C ILE A 126 -21.18 -27.08 21.85
N THR A 127 -19.98 -26.86 22.28
CA THR A 127 -19.60 -26.56 23.66
C THR A 127 -18.99 -25.15 23.77
N LEU A 128 -18.83 -24.67 24.99
CA LEU A 128 -18.12 -23.40 25.23
C LEU A 128 -16.64 -23.49 24.81
N GLU A 129 -16.03 -24.70 24.85
CA GLU A 129 -14.66 -24.91 24.38
C GLU A 129 -14.56 -24.76 22.84
N ASP A 130 -15.60 -25.19 22.11
CA ASP A 130 -15.64 -24.98 20.65
C ASP A 130 -15.73 -23.48 20.30
N ILE A 131 -16.54 -22.72 21.06
CA ILE A 131 -16.61 -21.26 20.92
C ILE A 131 -15.25 -20.62 21.21
N LYS A 132 -14.59 -21.00 22.29
CA LYS A 132 -13.20 -20.55 22.58
C LYS A 132 -12.27 -20.83 21.40
N ASN A 133 -12.33 -22.04 20.85
CA ASN A 133 -11.43 -22.46 19.78
C ASN A 133 -11.60 -21.61 18.51
N ILE A 134 -12.83 -21.25 18.10
CA ILE A 134 -13.02 -20.36 16.94
C ILE A 134 -12.48 -18.94 17.20
N PHE A 135 -12.63 -18.42 18.44
CA PHE A 135 -12.01 -17.14 18.79
C PHE A 135 -10.48 -17.18 18.68
N CYS A 136 -9.85 -18.24 19.23
CA CYS A 136 -8.40 -18.39 19.24
C CYS A 136 -7.78 -18.71 17.86
N SER A 137 -8.51 -19.43 16.98
CA SER A 137 -8.02 -19.83 15.66
C SER A 137 -8.26 -18.77 14.58
N HIS A 138 -9.03 -17.73 14.87
CA HIS A 138 -9.34 -16.69 13.88
C HIS A 138 -8.08 -15.88 13.52
N PRO A 139 -7.86 -15.51 12.22
CA PRO A 139 -6.71 -14.72 11.80
C PRO A 139 -6.55 -13.37 12.52
N LEU A 140 -7.65 -12.79 13.01
CA LEU A 140 -7.66 -11.55 13.81
C LEU A 140 -7.59 -11.79 15.33
N TYR A 141 -7.15 -12.98 15.77
CA TYR A 141 -6.91 -13.26 17.19
C TYR A 141 -5.87 -12.28 17.76
N LYS A 142 -6.10 -11.79 19.00
CA LYS A 142 -5.34 -10.70 19.64
C LYS A 142 -5.45 -9.32 18.95
N ILE A 143 -6.15 -9.21 17.86
CA ILE A 143 -6.43 -7.93 17.17
C ILE A 143 -7.88 -7.51 17.40
N VAL A 144 -8.82 -8.35 17.00
CA VAL A 144 -10.28 -8.13 17.14
C VAL A 144 -10.88 -9.08 18.19
N TYR A 145 -10.36 -10.28 18.29
CA TYR A 145 -10.81 -11.33 19.19
C TYR A 145 -9.75 -11.68 20.22
N ASP A 146 -10.17 -11.94 21.44
CA ASP A 146 -9.33 -12.53 22.49
C ASP A 146 -10.14 -13.42 23.40
N VAL A 147 -9.47 -14.24 24.19
CA VAL A 147 -10.07 -15.11 25.19
C VAL A 147 -9.37 -14.92 26.54
N CYS A 148 -10.14 -14.54 27.54
CA CYS A 148 -9.69 -14.49 28.91
C CYS A 148 -9.98 -15.84 29.62
N THR A 149 -8.92 -16.50 30.10
CA THR A 149 -8.97 -17.75 30.86
C THR A 149 -8.58 -17.56 32.32
N LYS A 150 -8.62 -16.33 32.81
CA LYS A 150 -8.31 -15.96 34.20
C LYS A 150 -9.49 -15.26 34.79
N SER A 151 -9.65 -15.33 36.11
CA SER A 151 -10.69 -14.60 36.84
C SER A 151 -10.28 -13.14 37.02
N LEU A 152 -10.52 -12.33 36.00
CA LEU A 152 -10.17 -10.91 35.92
C LEU A 152 -11.42 -10.03 36.09
N VAL A 153 -11.18 -8.73 36.31
CA VAL A 153 -12.23 -7.71 36.49
C VAL A 153 -11.96 -6.53 35.53
N SER A 154 -12.89 -5.58 35.45
CA SER A 154 -12.81 -4.46 34.49
C SER A 154 -11.48 -3.71 34.50
N LEU A 155 -10.86 -3.48 35.66
CA LEU A 155 -9.60 -2.75 35.77
C LEU A 155 -8.41 -3.46 35.06
N ASP A 156 -8.48 -4.79 34.94
CA ASP A 156 -7.41 -5.59 34.26
C ASP A 156 -7.44 -5.45 32.77
N PHE A 157 -8.51 -4.90 32.17
CA PHE A 157 -8.70 -4.72 30.73
C PHE A 157 -8.52 -3.28 30.27
N ILE A 158 -8.19 -2.34 31.18
CA ILE A 158 -7.87 -0.95 30.81
C ILE A 158 -6.70 -0.94 29.84
N THR A 159 -6.80 -0.10 28.79
CA THR A 159 -5.85 0.03 27.68
C THR A 159 -5.79 -1.17 26.73
N THR A 160 -6.70 -2.15 26.84
CA THR A 160 -6.74 -3.21 25.82
C THR A 160 -7.21 -2.65 24.47
N THR A 161 -6.51 -3.06 23.41
CA THR A 161 -6.86 -2.66 22.03
C THR A 161 -7.85 -3.61 21.37
N THR A 162 -8.09 -4.79 21.96
CA THR A 162 -8.99 -5.82 21.43
C THR A 162 -10.43 -5.52 21.83
N PRO A 163 -11.35 -5.36 20.85
CA PRO A 163 -12.73 -4.92 21.14
C PRO A 163 -13.66 -6.02 21.63
N SER A 164 -13.31 -7.31 21.47
CA SER A 164 -14.18 -8.44 21.80
C SER A 164 -13.39 -9.54 22.50
N ILE A 165 -13.39 -9.53 23.85
CA ILE A 165 -12.63 -10.47 24.69
C ILE A 165 -13.61 -11.40 25.40
N LEU A 166 -13.67 -12.67 24.98
CA LEU A 166 -14.51 -13.69 25.61
C LEU A 166 -13.95 -14.06 27.00
N ASP A 167 -14.70 -13.79 28.06
CA ASP A 167 -14.40 -14.31 29.41
C ASP A 167 -14.92 -15.74 29.52
N LEU A 168 -14.01 -16.70 29.47
CA LEU A 168 -14.37 -18.11 29.51
C LEU A 168 -14.94 -18.54 30.87
N HIS A 169 -14.40 -17.98 31.96
CA HIS A 169 -14.83 -18.34 33.32
C HIS A 169 -16.17 -17.72 33.72
N ALA A 170 -16.49 -16.56 33.17
CA ALA A 170 -17.77 -15.88 33.43
C ALA A 170 -18.87 -16.31 32.45
N SER A 171 -18.53 -16.99 31.36
CA SER A 171 -19.47 -17.50 30.37
C SER A 171 -20.05 -18.84 30.77
N ILE A 172 -21.28 -19.13 30.34
CA ILE A 172 -22.04 -20.33 30.72
C ILE A 172 -22.51 -21.07 29.45
N ASP A 173 -22.21 -22.35 29.39
CA ASP A 173 -22.87 -23.28 28.47
C ASP A 173 -24.17 -23.79 29.11
N MET A 174 -25.30 -23.43 28.55
CA MET A 174 -26.61 -23.86 29.03
C MET A 174 -27.12 -25.14 28.37
N GLY A 175 -26.28 -25.67 27.46
CA GLY A 175 -26.58 -26.85 26.67
C GLY A 175 -27.54 -26.58 25.50
N ASN A 176 -27.62 -27.57 24.59
CA ASN A 176 -28.53 -27.53 23.45
C ASN A 176 -28.37 -26.24 22.61
N GLY A 177 -27.11 -25.80 22.38
CA GLY A 177 -26.77 -24.62 21.57
C GLY A 177 -27.14 -23.28 22.23
N ASN A 178 -27.43 -23.24 23.50
CA ASN A 178 -27.71 -22.01 24.26
C ASN A 178 -26.50 -21.61 25.08
N PHE A 179 -26.10 -20.36 24.99
CA PHE A 179 -24.96 -19.85 25.71
C PHE A 179 -25.26 -18.48 26.33
N LYS A 180 -24.64 -18.23 27.47
CA LYS A 180 -24.45 -16.90 28.02
C LYS A 180 -22.98 -16.55 27.91
N LEU A 181 -22.66 -15.66 27.01
CA LEU A 181 -21.28 -15.24 26.73
C LEU A 181 -21.01 -13.87 27.34
N MET A 182 -19.92 -13.77 28.09
CA MET A 182 -19.48 -12.53 28.71
C MET A 182 -18.29 -11.99 27.90
N LEU A 183 -18.44 -10.78 27.35
CA LEU A 183 -17.43 -10.18 26.47
C LEU A 183 -16.97 -8.84 27.07
N TRP A 184 -15.67 -8.74 27.41
CA TRP A 184 -15.04 -7.50 27.85
C TRP A 184 -14.63 -6.61 26.68
N TYR A 185 -14.74 -5.31 26.86
CA TYR A 185 -14.20 -4.30 25.94
C TYR A 185 -13.89 -2.99 26.67
N ASP A 186 -12.72 -2.43 26.42
CA ASP A 186 -12.39 -1.07 26.82
C ASP A 186 -13.14 -0.11 25.89
N ASN A 187 -14.15 0.58 26.41
CA ASN A 187 -15.04 1.41 25.61
C ASN A 187 -14.40 2.69 25.09
N GLU A 188 -13.21 3.06 25.57
CA GLU A 188 -12.42 4.20 25.11
C GLU A 188 -11.26 3.73 24.19
N TRP A 189 -10.37 2.88 24.70
CA TRP A 189 -9.14 2.52 24.01
C TRP A 189 -9.36 1.51 22.90
N SER A 190 -10.14 0.46 23.13
CA SER A 190 -10.40 -0.53 22.08
C SER A 190 -11.23 0.06 20.93
N TYR A 191 -12.18 0.95 21.24
CA TYR A 191 -12.95 1.64 20.21
C TYR A 191 -12.08 2.56 19.36
N SER A 192 -11.23 3.37 19.99
CA SER A 192 -10.27 4.24 19.28
C SER A 192 -9.33 3.42 18.40
N SER A 193 -8.84 2.27 18.88
CA SER A 193 -8.02 1.34 18.14
C SER A 193 -8.74 0.75 16.92
N GLN A 194 -10.03 0.44 17.05
CA GLN A 194 -10.86 -0.04 15.93
C GLN A 194 -11.06 1.03 14.86
N LEU A 195 -11.24 2.30 15.24
CA LEU A 195 -11.31 3.40 14.28
C LEU A 195 -10.00 3.55 13.49
N ILE A 196 -8.85 3.42 14.16
CA ILE A 196 -7.54 3.47 13.48
C ILE A 196 -7.42 2.31 12.48
N ARG A 197 -7.75 1.07 12.87
CA ARG A 197 -7.73 -0.10 11.97
C ARG A 197 -8.67 0.08 10.77
N LEU A 198 -9.82 0.69 10.98
CA LEU A 198 -10.75 0.98 9.88
C LEU A 198 -10.17 2.02 8.92
N VAL A 199 -9.51 3.07 9.43
CA VAL A 199 -8.81 4.07 8.60
C VAL A 199 -7.66 3.44 7.81
N GLU A 200 -6.86 2.58 8.44
CA GLU A 200 -5.80 1.82 7.77
C GLU A 200 -6.37 0.94 6.64
N HIS A 201 -7.46 0.21 6.92
CA HIS A 201 -8.16 -0.61 5.92
C HIS A 201 -8.68 0.23 4.73
N MET A 202 -9.26 1.40 4.99
CA MET A 202 -9.68 2.34 3.95
C MET A 202 -8.52 2.85 3.11
N PHE A 203 -7.39 3.16 3.76
CA PHE A 203 -6.18 3.61 3.08
C PHE A 203 -5.62 2.51 2.17
N ASP A 204 -5.53 1.29 2.65
CA ASP A 204 -5.07 0.12 1.88
C ASP A 204 -6.01 -0.19 0.70
N TYR A 205 -7.32 -0.13 0.92
CA TYR A 205 -8.32 -0.28 -0.14
C TYR A 205 -8.13 0.77 -1.23
N ASN A 206 -8.04 2.05 -0.86
CA ASN A 206 -7.88 3.13 -1.82
C ASN A 206 -6.57 3.01 -2.60
N ASN A 207 -5.46 2.67 -1.93
CA ASN A 207 -4.17 2.45 -2.58
C ASN A 207 -4.22 1.28 -3.57
N ASN A 208 -4.78 0.14 -3.17
CA ASN A 208 -4.91 -1.03 -4.04
C ASN A 208 -5.84 -0.76 -5.23
N THR A 209 -6.93 -0.05 -5.02
CA THR A 209 -7.85 0.35 -6.09
C THR A 209 -7.17 1.28 -7.08
N ILE A 210 -6.42 2.29 -6.62
CA ILE A 210 -5.65 3.19 -7.49
C ILE A 210 -4.60 2.42 -8.28
N LYS A 211 -3.83 1.55 -7.62
CA LYS A 211 -2.82 0.71 -8.29
C LYS A 211 -3.46 -0.15 -9.38
N ASN A 212 -4.51 -0.89 -9.04
CA ASN A 212 -5.19 -1.78 -9.98
C ASN A 212 -5.84 -1.02 -11.13
N LYS A 213 -6.41 0.16 -10.88
CA LYS A 213 -7.03 1.00 -11.91
C LYS A 213 -6.06 1.39 -13.02
N TYR A 214 -4.80 1.69 -12.67
CA TYR A 214 -3.80 2.14 -13.62
C TYR A 214 -2.86 1.02 -14.10
N TYR A 215 -3.06 -0.22 -13.64
CA TYR A 215 -2.33 -1.36 -14.19
C TYR A 215 -2.92 -1.74 -15.54
N PHE A 216 -2.09 -1.76 -16.57
CA PHE A 216 -2.53 -1.88 -17.97
C PHE A 216 -3.33 -3.14 -18.28
N GLU A 217 -3.17 -4.22 -17.51
CA GLU A 217 -3.97 -5.44 -17.69
C GLU A 217 -5.49 -5.20 -17.50
N ASN A 218 -5.85 -4.20 -16.71
CA ASN A 218 -7.25 -3.81 -16.45
C ASN A 218 -7.77 -2.77 -17.45
N ILE A 219 -6.97 -2.41 -18.47
CA ILE A 219 -7.36 -1.45 -19.51
C ILE A 219 -7.77 -2.21 -20.78
N GLU A 220 -8.94 -1.86 -21.33
CA GLU A 220 -9.39 -2.41 -22.60
C GLU A 220 -8.58 -1.84 -23.76
N MET A 221 -8.04 -2.72 -24.60
CA MET A 221 -7.14 -2.37 -25.72
C MET A 221 -7.54 -3.01 -27.04
N THR A 222 -8.54 -3.89 -27.06
CA THR A 222 -9.01 -4.54 -28.29
C THR A 222 -9.45 -3.49 -29.29
N ASP A 223 -8.92 -3.56 -30.53
CA ASP A 223 -9.18 -2.62 -31.61
C ASP A 223 -8.87 -1.15 -31.25
N LYS A 224 -8.01 -0.91 -30.25
CA LYS A 224 -7.54 0.42 -29.87
C LYS A 224 -6.14 0.70 -30.37
N ARG A 225 -5.88 1.97 -30.63
CA ARG A 225 -4.55 2.48 -30.97
C ARG A 225 -3.78 2.68 -29.66
N VAL A 226 -2.74 1.87 -29.44
CA VAL A 226 -1.99 1.86 -28.17
C VAL A 226 -0.62 2.53 -28.37
N VAL A 227 -0.29 3.46 -27.49
CA VAL A 227 1.05 4.06 -27.38
C VAL A 227 1.70 3.56 -26.09
N CYS A 228 2.86 2.90 -26.22
CA CYS A 228 3.61 2.37 -25.08
C CYS A 228 4.96 3.09 -24.94
N ARG A 229 5.14 3.79 -23.79
CA ARG A 229 6.39 4.49 -23.46
C ARG A 229 7.30 3.56 -22.69
N LEU A 230 8.45 3.25 -23.27
CA LEU A 230 9.46 2.33 -22.77
C LEU A 230 10.78 3.06 -22.45
N ASP A 231 11.65 2.46 -21.69
CA ASP A 231 13.05 2.91 -21.53
C ASP A 231 13.99 1.98 -22.32
N LEU A 232 14.18 2.30 -23.60
CA LEU A 232 15.08 1.58 -24.50
C LEU A 232 16.45 2.27 -24.65
N ASN A 233 16.84 3.10 -23.68
CA ASN A 233 18.11 3.81 -23.67
C ASN A 233 19.26 2.87 -23.22
N VAL A 234 19.63 1.95 -24.10
CA VAL A 234 20.68 0.94 -23.87
C VAL A 234 22.09 1.52 -24.05
N PRO A 235 23.11 0.99 -23.35
CA PRO A 235 24.49 1.38 -23.60
C PRO A 235 24.98 0.83 -24.94
N THR A 236 25.73 1.66 -25.67
CA THR A 236 26.31 1.29 -26.97
C THR A 236 27.79 1.67 -27.04
N ILE A 237 28.60 0.81 -27.68
CA ILE A 237 30.00 1.09 -28.05
C ILE A 237 30.13 0.92 -29.58
N ASN A 238 30.61 1.93 -30.24
CA ASN A 238 30.75 1.95 -31.71
C ASN A 238 29.45 1.59 -32.48
N GLY A 239 28.28 1.94 -31.92
CA GLY A 239 26.98 1.64 -32.50
C GLY A 239 26.44 0.25 -32.21
N GLU A 240 27.18 -0.61 -31.52
CA GLU A 240 26.73 -1.93 -31.08
C GLU A 240 26.21 -1.88 -29.64
N ILE A 241 25.08 -2.57 -29.34
CA ILE A 241 24.50 -2.68 -28.01
C ILE A 241 25.39 -3.58 -27.16
N THR A 242 25.87 -3.07 -26.03
CA THR A 242 26.70 -3.83 -25.06
C THR A 242 25.91 -4.48 -23.96
N ASP A 243 24.70 -3.99 -23.69
CA ASP A 243 23.77 -4.55 -22.71
C ASP A 243 22.33 -4.28 -23.20
N ASP A 244 21.56 -5.33 -23.40
CA ASP A 244 20.18 -5.29 -23.89
C ASP A 244 19.12 -5.50 -22.77
N PHE A 245 19.52 -5.48 -21.51
CA PHE A 245 18.64 -5.71 -20.36
C PHE A 245 17.38 -4.82 -20.39
N ARG A 246 17.50 -3.55 -20.78
CA ARG A 246 16.34 -2.64 -20.86
C ARG A 246 15.35 -3.05 -21.96
N ILE A 247 15.85 -3.61 -23.06
CA ILE A 247 14.99 -4.13 -24.13
C ILE A 247 14.27 -5.38 -23.64
N THR A 248 15.03 -6.35 -23.10
CA THR A 248 14.48 -7.63 -22.66
C THR A 248 13.45 -7.43 -21.53
N SER A 249 13.68 -6.48 -20.63
CA SER A 249 12.74 -6.12 -19.55
C SER A 249 11.43 -5.51 -20.06
N ALA A 250 11.42 -4.87 -21.23
CA ALA A 250 10.23 -4.29 -21.84
C ALA A 250 9.38 -5.31 -22.64
N ILE A 251 9.98 -6.42 -23.08
CA ILE A 251 9.31 -7.42 -23.94
C ILE A 251 8.05 -8.02 -23.30
N PRO A 252 8.00 -8.38 -22.01
CA PRO A 252 6.77 -8.89 -21.40
C PRO A 252 5.57 -7.95 -21.56
N THR A 253 5.76 -6.65 -21.30
CA THR A 253 4.72 -5.63 -21.48
C THR A 253 4.27 -5.52 -22.93
N ILE A 254 5.20 -5.49 -23.88
CA ILE A 254 4.89 -5.43 -25.30
C ILE A 254 4.06 -6.65 -25.73
N LYS A 255 4.48 -7.87 -25.37
CA LYS A 255 3.77 -9.11 -25.70
C LYS A 255 2.38 -9.17 -25.06
N SER A 256 2.24 -8.72 -23.84
CA SER A 256 0.95 -8.67 -23.16
C SER A 256 -0.01 -7.66 -23.83
N ILE A 257 0.46 -6.49 -24.25
CA ILE A 257 -0.36 -5.54 -25.02
C ILE A 257 -0.79 -6.18 -26.36
N LEU A 258 0.12 -6.82 -27.07
CA LEU A 258 -0.18 -7.46 -28.36
C LEU A 258 -1.21 -8.60 -28.22
N SER A 259 -1.18 -9.35 -27.11
CA SER A 259 -2.16 -10.40 -26.84
C SER A 259 -3.60 -9.90 -26.67
N LYS A 260 -3.78 -8.59 -26.41
CA LYS A 260 -5.10 -7.92 -26.35
C LYS A 260 -5.61 -7.42 -27.72
N ASN A 261 -4.94 -7.78 -28.82
CA ASN A 261 -5.31 -7.45 -30.18
C ASN A 261 -5.60 -5.95 -30.43
N PRO A 262 -4.63 -5.05 -30.16
CA PRO A 262 -4.82 -3.64 -30.49
C PRO A 262 -4.89 -3.44 -32.00
N GLU A 263 -5.51 -2.32 -32.45
CA GLU A 263 -5.47 -1.91 -33.86
C GLU A 263 -4.03 -1.75 -34.33
N TYR A 264 -3.21 -1.03 -33.54
CA TYR A 264 -1.77 -0.99 -33.66
C TYR A 264 -1.09 -0.68 -32.31
N LEU A 265 0.20 -0.95 -32.23
CA LEU A 265 1.05 -0.62 -31.10
C LEU A 265 2.20 0.28 -31.51
N ILE A 266 2.28 1.49 -30.97
CA ILE A 266 3.43 2.38 -31.11
C ILE A 266 4.32 2.28 -29.88
N LEU A 267 5.56 1.84 -30.07
CA LEU A 267 6.62 1.87 -29.07
C LEU A 267 7.31 3.24 -29.11
N THR A 268 7.40 3.91 -28.00
CA THR A 268 8.06 5.21 -27.87
C THR A 268 9.15 5.15 -26.82
N SER A 269 10.29 5.75 -27.12
CA SER A 269 11.42 5.82 -26.18
C SER A 269 12.28 7.04 -26.44
N HIS A 270 13.26 7.23 -25.54
CA HIS A 270 14.35 8.17 -25.74
C HIS A 270 15.67 7.43 -25.87
N PHE A 271 16.65 8.05 -26.50
CA PHE A 271 18.04 7.59 -26.56
C PHE A 271 18.99 8.79 -26.42
N GLY A 272 19.96 8.67 -25.52
CA GLY A 272 20.94 9.73 -25.28
C GLY A 272 20.35 11.04 -24.75
N ARG A 273 21.08 12.13 -25.00
CA ARG A 273 20.67 13.51 -24.62
C ARG A 273 20.88 14.46 -25.83
N PRO A 274 20.17 14.26 -26.94
CA PRO A 274 20.31 15.09 -28.13
C PRO A 274 19.86 16.53 -27.88
N LYS A 275 20.42 17.48 -28.59
CA LYS A 275 19.97 18.89 -28.60
C LYS A 275 19.06 19.22 -29.81
N GLY A 276 18.57 18.21 -30.49
CA GLY A 276 17.72 18.25 -31.67
C GLY A 276 17.83 16.95 -32.44
N LYS A 277 17.33 16.89 -33.68
CA LYS A 277 17.40 15.68 -34.52
C LYS A 277 18.86 15.38 -34.87
N ASP A 278 19.32 14.18 -34.52
CA ASP A 278 20.70 13.70 -34.72
C ASP A 278 20.67 12.19 -35.00
N GLU A 279 21.31 11.79 -36.13
CA GLU A 279 21.34 10.38 -36.55
C GLU A 279 21.99 9.45 -35.52
N LYS A 280 22.97 9.95 -34.75
CA LYS A 280 23.64 9.17 -33.70
C LYS A 280 22.71 8.78 -32.55
N ASN A 281 21.65 9.55 -32.35
CA ASN A 281 20.64 9.32 -31.31
C ASN A 281 19.31 8.84 -31.89
N SER A 282 19.26 8.43 -33.16
CA SER A 282 18.06 7.81 -33.73
C SER A 282 17.78 6.45 -33.12
N LEU A 283 16.51 6.10 -32.95
CA LEU A 283 16.08 4.79 -32.46
C LEU A 283 16.03 3.71 -33.57
N GLN A 284 16.32 4.05 -34.80
CA GLN A 284 16.23 3.14 -35.97
C GLN A 284 17.02 1.84 -35.77
N PHE A 285 18.20 1.88 -35.12
CA PHE A 285 19.01 0.70 -34.86
C PHE A 285 18.34 -0.36 -33.95
N LEU A 286 17.35 0.03 -33.18
CA LEU A 286 16.59 -0.90 -32.27
C LEU A 286 15.57 -1.74 -33.04
N VAL A 287 15.21 -1.40 -34.29
CA VAL A 287 14.18 -2.12 -35.06
C VAL A 287 14.50 -3.60 -35.17
N SER A 288 15.70 -3.94 -35.68
CA SER A 288 16.10 -5.33 -35.85
C SER A 288 16.18 -6.13 -34.57
N VAL A 289 16.55 -5.47 -33.46
CA VAL A 289 16.64 -6.09 -32.16
C VAL A 289 15.22 -6.37 -31.59
N LEU A 290 14.31 -5.43 -31.72
CA LEU A 290 12.92 -5.61 -31.35
C LEU A 290 12.24 -6.70 -32.19
N GLU A 291 12.45 -6.72 -33.51
CA GLU A 291 11.92 -7.79 -34.35
C GLU A 291 12.39 -9.18 -33.91
N LYS A 292 13.67 -9.31 -33.53
CA LYS A 292 14.23 -10.55 -33.03
C LYS A 292 13.56 -11.04 -31.77
N TYR A 293 13.29 -10.15 -30.77
CA TYR A 293 12.67 -10.53 -29.50
C TYR A 293 11.16 -10.74 -29.60
N LEU A 294 10.48 -10.03 -30.50
CA LEU A 294 9.04 -10.10 -30.68
C LEU A 294 8.61 -11.19 -31.68
N ASP A 295 9.54 -11.65 -32.55
CA ASP A 295 9.25 -12.52 -33.68
C ASP A 295 8.14 -11.93 -34.59
N GLN A 296 8.17 -10.61 -34.76
CA GLN A 296 7.21 -9.84 -35.54
C GLN A 296 7.89 -8.64 -36.18
N LYS A 297 7.35 -8.18 -37.32
CA LYS A 297 7.82 -6.98 -37.98
C LYS A 297 7.55 -5.72 -37.20
N VAL A 298 8.56 -4.85 -37.13
CA VAL A 298 8.48 -3.53 -36.47
C VAL A 298 8.77 -2.45 -37.50
N GLN A 299 7.82 -1.57 -37.73
CA GLN A 299 7.98 -0.47 -38.69
C GLN A 299 8.51 0.77 -37.98
N PHE A 300 9.54 1.39 -38.58
CA PHE A 300 10.11 2.62 -38.04
C PHE A 300 9.34 3.86 -38.51
N LEU A 301 9.07 4.81 -37.62
CA LEU A 301 8.40 6.09 -37.90
C LEU A 301 9.41 7.24 -37.78
N PRO A 302 10.16 7.59 -38.85
CA PRO A 302 11.33 8.48 -38.79
C PRO A 302 10.96 9.96 -38.59
N ASP A 303 9.71 10.33 -38.80
CA ASP A 303 9.23 11.70 -38.61
C ASP A 303 8.94 12.03 -37.13
N GLY A 304 8.93 11.01 -36.24
CA GLY A 304 8.67 11.20 -34.83
C GLY A 304 7.26 11.76 -34.54
N ILE A 305 7.13 12.69 -33.60
CA ILE A 305 5.85 13.32 -33.25
C ILE A 305 5.52 14.39 -34.29
N HIS A 306 4.98 13.99 -35.44
CA HIS A 306 4.70 14.87 -36.58
C HIS A 306 3.41 14.48 -37.31
N LEU A 307 2.77 15.42 -38.01
CA LEU A 307 1.56 15.16 -38.81
C LEU A 307 1.76 14.08 -39.88
N LYS A 308 2.95 13.98 -40.45
CA LYS A 308 3.28 12.91 -41.42
C LYS A 308 3.16 11.53 -40.80
N THR A 309 3.55 11.38 -39.54
CA THR A 309 3.41 10.12 -38.80
C THR A 309 1.94 9.69 -38.68
N LEU A 310 1.03 10.63 -38.38
CA LEU A 310 -0.40 10.35 -38.38
C LEU A 310 -0.90 9.91 -39.75
N TYR A 311 -0.43 10.56 -40.83
CA TYR A 311 -0.79 10.16 -42.18
C TYR A 311 -0.29 8.75 -42.51
N THR A 312 0.96 8.42 -42.16
CA THR A 312 1.51 7.08 -42.36
C THR A 312 0.69 6.00 -41.63
N LEU A 313 0.30 6.25 -40.41
CA LEU A 313 -0.54 5.34 -39.59
C LEU A 313 -1.93 5.15 -40.19
N GLN A 314 -2.53 6.18 -40.76
CA GLN A 314 -3.81 6.08 -41.47
C GLN A 314 -3.75 5.21 -42.73
N GLN A 315 -2.63 5.20 -43.42
CA GLN A 315 -2.44 4.34 -44.59
C GLN A 315 -2.13 2.89 -44.26
N ASN A 316 -1.58 2.64 -43.06
CA ASN A 316 -1.20 1.32 -42.56
C ASN A 316 -1.67 1.18 -41.10
N PRO A 317 -2.96 0.92 -40.89
CA PRO A 317 -3.54 0.98 -39.53
C PRO A 317 -3.25 -0.24 -38.66
N LYS A 318 -2.45 -1.19 -39.09
CA LYS A 318 -2.14 -2.41 -38.31
C LYS A 318 -0.64 -2.64 -38.21
N GLY A 319 -0.20 -3.10 -37.03
CA GLY A 319 1.19 -3.49 -36.81
C GLY A 319 1.84 -2.91 -35.56
N ILE A 320 3.13 -3.18 -35.47
CA ILE A 320 4.00 -2.65 -34.41
C ILE A 320 4.87 -1.56 -35.02
N TYR A 321 4.90 -0.43 -34.36
CA TYR A 321 5.67 0.73 -34.82
C TYR A 321 6.66 1.15 -33.74
N LEU A 322 7.87 1.57 -34.16
CA LEU A 322 8.82 2.27 -33.31
C LEU A 322 8.90 3.73 -33.75
N LEU A 323 8.49 4.62 -32.84
CA LEU A 323 8.58 6.06 -33.07
C LEU A 323 10.03 6.53 -32.95
N GLU A 324 10.44 7.51 -33.74
CA GLU A 324 11.72 8.17 -33.58
C GLU A 324 11.85 8.83 -32.19
N ASN A 325 13.09 9.02 -31.75
CA ASN A 325 13.47 9.52 -30.43
C ASN A 325 12.65 10.74 -29.99
N VAL A 326 11.84 10.56 -28.95
CA VAL A 326 10.94 11.62 -28.44
C VAL A 326 11.71 12.87 -27.96
N ARG A 327 12.99 12.71 -27.57
CA ARG A 327 13.87 13.83 -27.19
C ARG A 327 14.37 14.69 -28.34
N PHE A 328 14.06 14.35 -29.59
CA PHE A 328 14.27 15.27 -30.70
C PHE A 328 13.32 16.45 -30.67
N HIS A 329 12.25 16.35 -29.87
CA HIS A 329 11.30 17.42 -29.63
C HIS A 329 11.60 18.12 -28.30
N ASN A 330 11.86 19.43 -28.30
CA ASN A 330 12.15 20.20 -27.08
C ASN A 330 11.03 20.13 -26.05
N THR A 331 9.79 19.94 -26.52
CA THR A 331 8.60 19.76 -25.68
C THR A 331 8.66 18.52 -24.79
N GLU A 332 9.46 17.53 -25.10
CA GLU A 332 9.62 16.34 -24.28
C GLU A 332 10.18 16.69 -22.90
N THR A 333 11.15 17.60 -22.82
CA THR A 333 11.80 17.97 -21.56
C THR A 333 11.30 19.26 -20.95
N ASP A 334 10.70 20.14 -21.73
CA ASP A 334 10.32 21.50 -21.34
C ASP A 334 8.81 21.77 -21.41
N TYR A 335 7.97 20.72 -21.42
CA TYR A 335 6.53 20.85 -21.66
C TYR A 335 5.81 21.73 -20.60
N GLU A 336 6.29 21.81 -19.37
CA GLU A 336 5.72 22.66 -18.30
C GLU A 336 5.89 24.17 -18.56
N LYS A 337 6.82 24.56 -19.43
CA LYS A 337 7.00 25.96 -19.81
C LYS A 337 5.95 26.48 -20.80
N PHE A 338 5.10 25.58 -21.30
CA PHE A 338 4.04 25.89 -22.25
C PHE A 338 2.70 25.88 -21.51
N ASP A 339 2.14 27.03 -21.20
CA ASP A 339 0.84 27.21 -20.51
C ASP A 339 -0.36 26.64 -21.28
N THR A 340 -0.13 26.19 -22.51
CA THR A 340 -1.16 25.57 -23.36
C THR A 340 -0.62 24.28 -23.97
N ILE A 341 -1.51 23.30 -24.19
CA ILE A 341 -1.24 22.10 -24.98
C ILE A 341 -0.68 22.55 -26.33
N ASN A 342 0.62 22.39 -26.55
CA ASN A 342 1.25 22.79 -27.78
C ASN A 342 0.98 21.79 -28.91
N ASN A 343 1.35 22.16 -30.13
CA ASN A 343 1.09 21.34 -31.32
C ASN A 343 1.70 19.93 -31.22
N THR A 344 2.91 19.79 -30.66
CA THR A 344 3.58 18.49 -30.48
C THR A 344 2.80 17.58 -29.53
N MET A 345 2.29 18.12 -28.41
CA MET A 345 1.49 17.38 -27.43
C MET A 345 0.15 16.96 -28.04
N ASN A 346 -0.48 17.81 -28.85
CA ASN A 346 -1.70 17.46 -29.58
C ASN A 346 -1.47 16.32 -30.57
N ILE A 347 -0.37 16.36 -31.32
CA ILE A 347 -0.01 15.29 -32.26
C ILE A 347 0.24 14.00 -31.48
N TYR A 348 0.99 14.05 -30.36
CA TYR A 348 1.24 12.88 -29.52
C TYR A 348 -0.04 12.27 -28.99
N ASN A 349 -0.97 13.11 -28.53
CA ASN A 349 -2.32 12.66 -28.11
C ASN A 349 -3.07 11.96 -29.27
N CYS A 350 -2.93 12.42 -30.49
CA CYS A 350 -3.59 11.82 -31.66
C CYS A 350 -3.01 10.45 -32.06
N LEU A 351 -1.80 10.09 -31.58
CA LEU A 351 -1.16 8.81 -31.89
C LEU A 351 -1.85 7.60 -31.28
N GLY A 352 -2.63 7.73 -30.24
CA GLY A 352 -3.27 6.60 -29.57
C GLY A 352 -4.59 6.92 -28.91
N ASP A 353 -5.33 5.87 -28.60
CA ASP A 353 -6.55 5.90 -27.79
C ASP A 353 -6.25 5.48 -26.34
N VAL A 354 -5.15 4.73 -26.15
CA VAL A 354 -4.67 4.24 -24.85
C VAL A 354 -3.17 4.52 -24.72
N PHE A 355 -2.74 4.98 -23.55
CA PHE A 355 -1.33 5.31 -23.27
C PHE A 355 -0.80 4.45 -22.12
N ILE A 356 0.25 3.68 -22.37
CA ILE A 356 0.91 2.84 -21.37
C ILE A 356 2.33 3.36 -21.13
N CYS A 357 2.72 3.50 -19.87
CA CYS A 357 4.10 3.84 -19.50
C CYS A 357 4.73 2.64 -18.80
N ASP A 358 5.87 2.16 -19.31
CA ASP A 358 6.67 1.12 -18.67
C ASP A 358 8.17 1.51 -18.60
N ALA A 359 8.40 2.80 -18.47
CA ALA A 359 9.73 3.41 -18.42
C ALA A 359 10.11 3.79 -16.97
N PHE A 360 10.23 2.83 -16.07
CA PHE A 360 10.47 3.07 -14.63
C PHE A 360 11.68 3.99 -14.39
N GLY A 361 12.81 3.77 -15.04
CA GLY A 361 14.01 4.59 -14.90
C GLY A 361 13.84 6.08 -15.27
N CYS A 362 12.71 6.44 -15.89
CA CYS A 362 12.39 7.81 -16.31
C CYS A 362 11.27 8.47 -15.50
N LEU A 363 10.58 7.77 -14.61
CA LEU A 363 9.40 8.27 -13.89
C LEU A 363 9.68 9.50 -13.03
N HIS A 364 10.91 9.66 -12.54
CA HIS A 364 11.33 10.81 -11.75
C HIS A 364 11.40 12.13 -12.55
N ARG A 365 11.20 12.06 -13.88
CA ARG A 365 11.28 13.21 -14.80
C ARG A 365 9.89 13.59 -15.29
N LYS A 366 9.60 14.88 -15.26
CA LYS A 366 8.37 15.43 -15.79
C LYS A 366 8.45 15.60 -17.32
N HIS A 367 8.62 14.50 -18.03
CA HIS A 367 8.64 14.48 -19.50
C HIS A 367 7.22 14.46 -20.06
N MET A 368 7.02 15.05 -21.26
CA MET A 368 5.73 15.11 -21.94
C MET A 368 5.17 13.70 -22.19
N SER A 369 5.98 12.78 -22.69
CA SER A 369 5.57 11.41 -23.02
C SER A 369 5.29 10.53 -21.78
N ILE A 370 5.58 11.00 -20.56
CA ILE A 370 5.36 10.31 -19.29
C ILE A 370 4.31 11.06 -18.46
N TYR A 371 4.64 12.27 -18.01
CA TYR A 371 3.79 13.05 -17.13
C TYR A 371 2.69 13.81 -17.88
N GLY A 372 2.94 14.19 -19.16
CA GLY A 372 2.00 14.94 -19.97
C GLY A 372 0.74 14.16 -20.35
N ILE A 373 0.82 12.83 -20.41
CA ILE A 373 -0.31 11.96 -20.78
C ILE A 373 -1.53 12.09 -19.84
N LYS A 374 -1.33 12.52 -18.59
CA LYS A 374 -2.45 12.77 -17.65
C LYS A 374 -3.41 13.89 -18.09
N TYR A 375 -2.96 14.76 -18.99
CA TYR A 375 -3.79 15.84 -19.56
C TYR A 375 -4.58 15.39 -20.78
N PHE A 376 -4.36 14.15 -21.27
CA PHE A 376 -5.17 13.57 -22.31
C PHE A 376 -6.45 13.01 -21.68
N ASP A 377 -7.57 13.28 -22.27
CA ASP A 377 -8.85 12.66 -21.83
C ASP A 377 -8.96 11.25 -22.44
N LYS A 378 -8.02 10.38 -22.06
CA LYS A 378 -7.87 9.02 -22.57
C LYS A 378 -7.40 8.07 -21.47
N PRO A 379 -7.74 6.77 -21.55
CA PRO A 379 -7.18 5.76 -20.66
C PRO A 379 -5.65 5.74 -20.70
N TYR A 380 -5.05 5.72 -19.51
CA TYR A 380 -3.60 5.55 -19.36
C TYR A 380 -3.27 4.65 -18.18
N GLY A 381 -2.10 4.02 -18.25
CA GLY A 381 -1.67 3.12 -17.20
C GLY A 381 -0.17 2.81 -17.24
N TYR A 382 0.23 1.86 -16.41
CA TYR A 382 1.62 1.39 -16.33
C TYR A 382 1.73 -0.10 -16.63
N GLY A 383 2.92 -0.50 -17.14
CA GLY A 383 3.22 -1.86 -17.58
C GLY A 383 3.77 -2.77 -16.48
N HIS A 384 4.23 -3.96 -16.87
CA HIS A 384 4.74 -4.99 -15.98
C HIS A 384 5.99 -4.57 -15.20
N LEU A 385 6.94 -3.87 -15.86
CA LEU A 385 8.18 -3.43 -15.21
C LEU A 385 7.88 -2.48 -14.06
N ILE A 386 7.04 -1.47 -14.29
CA ILE A 386 6.64 -0.52 -13.24
C ILE A 386 5.86 -1.24 -12.15
N LYS A 387 4.97 -2.20 -12.50
CA LYS A 387 4.25 -2.98 -11.50
C LYS A 387 5.19 -3.77 -10.60
N GLN A 388 6.16 -4.45 -11.18
CA GLN A 388 7.15 -5.23 -10.44
C GLN A 388 7.96 -4.37 -9.46
N GLU A 389 8.34 -3.16 -9.88
CA GLU A 389 9.03 -2.20 -9.02
C GLU A 389 8.14 -1.69 -7.88
N ILE A 390 6.87 -1.37 -8.17
CA ILE A 390 5.90 -0.97 -7.15
C ILE A 390 5.69 -2.09 -6.14
N ASP A 391 5.47 -3.32 -6.59
CA ASP A 391 5.25 -4.49 -5.73
C ASP A 391 6.47 -4.76 -4.84
N SER A 392 7.69 -4.58 -5.38
CA SER A 392 8.95 -4.73 -4.63
C SER A 392 9.10 -3.65 -3.54
N ILE A 393 8.75 -2.41 -3.87
CA ILE A 393 8.76 -1.30 -2.90
C ILE A 393 7.68 -1.53 -1.83
N ASP A 394 6.49 -1.98 -2.21
CA ASP A 394 5.42 -2.27 -1.26
C ASP A 394 5.80 -3.40 -0.29
N LEU A 395 6.46 -4.45 -0.79
CA LEU A 395 7.00 -5.51 0.06
C LEU A 395 7.99 -4.94 1.09
N LEU A 396 8.82 -3.99 0.68
CA LEU A 396 9.78 -3.32 1.57
C LEU A 396 9.04 -2.47 2.63
N LEU A 397 8.07 -1.66 2.21
CA LEU A 397 7.38 -0.69 3.07
C LEU A 397 6.42 -1.33 4.07
N ASN A 398 5.76 -2.43 3.70
CA ASN A 398 4.67 -3.05 4.46
C ASN A 398 5.11 -4.32 5.21
N SER A 399 6.40 -4.69 5.16
CA SER A 399 6.88 -5.86 5.88
C SER A 399 7.26 -5.53 7.33
N ASN A 400 6.87 -6.39 8.27
CA ASN A 400 7.42 -6.40 9.64
C ASN A 400 8.81 -7.03 9.73
N LYS A 401 9.46 -7.28 8.59
CA LYS A 401 10.75 -7.96 8.47
C LYS A 401 11.90 -7.03 8.83
N LYS A 402 13.04 -7.62 9.21
CA LYS A 402 14.27 -6.89 9.44
C LYS A 402 14.90 -6.52 8.09
N ILE A 403 15.10 -5.24 7.86
CA ILE A 403 15.58 -4.69 6.59
C ILE A 403 16.99 -4.13 6.78
N LEU A 404 17.92 -4.50 5.91
CA LEU A 404 19.21 -3.84 5.74
C LEU A 404 19.21 -3.08 4.41
N SER A 405 19.33 -1.77 4.48
CA SER A 405 19.43 -0.91 3.31
C SER A 405 20.88 -0.52 3.08
N ILE A 406 21.46 -0.93 1.95
CA ILE A 406 22.83 -0.56 1.56
C ILE A 406 22.72 0.59 0.56
N ILE A 407 23.19 1.78 0.95
CA ILE A 407 23.09 2.99 0.14
C ILE A 407 24.47 3.49 -0.23
N GLY A 408 24.77 3.47 -1.52
CA GLY A 408 26.01 3.94 -2.10
C GLY A 408 25.82 5.14 -3.04
N GLY A 409 26.90 5.52 -3.72
CA GLY A 409 26.92 6.61 -4.70
C GLY A 409 27.70 7.83 -4.24
N ASN A 410 27.61 8.95 -5.00
CA ASN A 410 28.45 10.14 -4.81
C ASN A 410 27.66 11.41 -4.50
N LYS A 411 26.34 11.44 -4.75
CA LYS A 411 25.51 12.63 -4.61
C LYS A 411 24.62 12.53 -3.39
N ILE A 412 25.01 13.15 -2.29
CA ILE A 412 24.26 13.10 -1.03
C ILE A 412 22.85 13.67 -1.15
N ASN A 413 22.66 14.75 -1.91
CA ASN A 413 21.35 15.40 -2.06
C ASN A 413 20.28 14.47 -2.68
N ASP A 414 20.69 13.56 -3.56
CA ASP A 414 19.78 12.60 -4.20
C ASP A 414 19.45 11.42 -3.28
N LYS A 415 20.35 11.09 -2.34
CA LYS A 415 20.24 9.92 -1.47
C LYS A 415 19.72 10.22 -0.05
N LEU A 416 19.94 11.43 0.44
CA LEU A 416 19.51 11.83 1.77
C LEU A 416 18.00 11.64 2.02
N PRO A 417 17.09 11.98 1.10
CA PRO A 417 15.67 11.70 1.28
C PRO A 417 15.36 10.20 1.41
N ILE A 418 16.09 9.34 0.67
CA ILE A 418 15.94 7.88 0.72
C ILE A 418 16.41 7.36 2.09
N ILE A 419 17.61 7.75 2.54
CA ILE A 419 18.14 7.38 3.86
C ILE A 419 17.17 7.81 4.95
N ASN A 420 16.67 9.07 4.89
CA ASN A 420 15.73 9.62 5.85
C ASN A 420 14.38 8.91 5.88
N SER A 421 13.95 8.34 4.77
CA SER A 421 12.74 7.52 4.70
C SER A 421 12.97 6.12 5.27
N LEU A 422 14.07 5.47 4.87
CA LEU A 422 14.40 4.09 5.29
C LEU A 422 14.68 3.96 6.79
N ARG A 423 15.38 4.95 7.40
CA ARG A 423 15.68 4.93 8.84
C ARG A 423 14.46 5.06 9.76
N LYS A 424 13.29 5.43 9.21
CA LYS A 424 12.03 5.53 9.98
C LYS A 424 11.35 4.18 10.21
N PHE A 425 11.69 3.15 9.45
CA PHE A 425 11.11 1.83 9.63
C PHE A 425 11.65 1.18 10.91
N LYS A 426 10.77 0.65 11.73
CA LYS A 426 11.06 0.14 13.09
C LYS A 426 12.16 -0.94 13.12
N ASN A 427 12.24 -1.77 12.08
CA ASN A 427 13.19 -2.89 11.98
C ASN A 427 14.21 -2.68 10.85
N SER A 428 14.55 -1.43 10.52
CA SER A 428 15.47 -1.11 9.44
C SER A 428 16.81 -0.61 9.96
N LYS A 429 17.90 -1.10 9.33
CA LYS A 429 19.24 -0.52 9.41
C LYS A 429 19.65 0.00 8.05
N VAL A 430 20.36 1.10 8.01
CA VAL A 430 20.89 1.70 6.78
C VAL A 430 22.41 1.69 6.86
N PHE A 431 23.07 1.05 5.89
CA PHE A 431 24.51 1.07 5.73
C PHE A 431 24.89 2.02 4.60
N VAL A 432 25.63 3.09 4.92
CA VAL A 432 26.04 4.11 3.95
C VAL A 432 27.46 3.83 3.50
N ALA A 433 27.64 3.66 2.19
CA ALA A 433 28.91 3.29 1.55
C ALA A 433 29.31 4.24 0.41
N GLY A 434 30.49 4.03 -0.15
CA GLY A 434 31.05 4.79 -1.26
C GLY A 434 31.31 6.25 -0.93
N GLY A 435 31.27 7.12 -1.93
CA GLY A 435 31.51 8.55 -1.78
C GLY A 435 30.53 9.28 -0.84
N LEU A 436 29.38 8.67 -0.52
CA LEU A 436 28.42 9.18 0.44
C LEU A 436 28.94 9.13 1.88
N ALA A 437 29.72 8.11 2.22
CA ALA A 437 30.21 7.89 3.58
C ALA A 437 30.99 9.11 4.14
N ARG A 438 31.74 9.79 3.29
CA ARG A 438 32.46 11.02 3.64
C ARG A 438 31.52 12.22 3.90
N GLN A 439 30.38 12.25 3.23
CA GLN A 439 29.45 13.39 3.24
C GLN A 439 28.32 13.21 4.26
N TYR A 440 28.13 12.01 4.81
CA TYR A 440 27.05 11.70 5.73
C TYR A 440 27.51 11.80 7.18
N TYR A 441 26.86 12.65 8.00
CA TYR A 441 27.27 12.96 9.38
C TYR A 441 26.28 12.53 10.46
N GLU A 442 25.04 12.13 10.09
CA GLU A 442 23.99 11.77 11.05
C GLU A 442 24.04 10.28 11.41
N VAL A 443 25.10 9.84 12.06
CA VAL A 443 25.25 8.44 12.53
C VAL A 443 24.42 8.21 13.79
N ASN A 444 23.66 7.12 13.84
CA ASN A 444 22.90 6.68 15.00
C ASN A 444 22.74 5.14 14.97
N ASP A 445 22.02 4.56 15.93
CA ASP A 445 21.86 3.11 16.05
C ASP A 445 21.25 2.44 14.79
N ASN A 446 20.51 3.19 13.97
CA ASN A 446 19.88 2.70 12.75
C ASN A 446 20.66 3.07 11.47
N VAL A 447 21.66 3.93 11.54
CA VAL A 447 22.47 4.34 10.38
C VAL A 447 23.95 4.14 10.66
N ILE A 448 24.54 3.20 9.94
CA ILE A 448 25.95 2.80 10.02
C ILE A 448 26.64 3.35 8.77
N VAL A 449 27.81 3.93 8.95
CA VAL A 449 28.60 4.50 7.85
C VAL A 449 29.91 3.73 7.74
N MET A 450 30.29 3.32 6.53
CA MET A 450 31.57 2.64 6.31
C MET A 450 32.74 3.48 6.82
N LYS A 451 33.72 2.83 7.44
CA LYS A 451 34.89 3.45 8.10
C LYS A 451 36.10 3.45 7.19
N ASP A 452 36.33 2.36 6.50
CA ASP A 452 37.46 2.15 5.60
C ASP A 452 36.98 1.84 4.18
N GLY A 453 37.85 2.03 3.20
CA GLY A 453 37.51 1.85 1.80
C GLY A 453 38.69 1.83 0.84
N TYR A 454 38.38 1.70 -0.43
CA TYR A 454 39.33 1.87 -1.52
C TYR A 454 38.96 3.07 -2.36
N GLY A 455 39.93 3.89 -2.74
CA GLY A 455 39.67 5.07 -3.53
C GLY A 455 40.93 5.84 -3.90
N ASN A 456 40.75 6.98 -4.58
CA ASN A 456 41.85 7.87 -4.93
C ASN A 456 41.35 9.33 -5.12
N VAL A 457 42.24 10.25 -5.37
CA VAL A 457 41.91 11.66 -5.73
C VAL A 457 41.21 11.71 -7.11
N HIS A 458 41.67 10.88 -8.05
CA HIS A 458 41.11 10.78 -9.39
C HIS A 458 40.62 9.36 -9.69
N LEU A 459 39.43 9.23 -10.31
CA LEU A 459 38.85 7.93 -10.67
C LEU A 459 39.68 7.12 -11.68
N THR A 460 40.63 7.76 -12.35
CA THR A 460 41.51 7.14 -13.36
C THR A 460 42.81 6.56 -12.78
N GLU A 461 43.06 6.79 -11.50
CA GLU A 461 44.22 6.27 -10.80
C GLU A 461 43.89 4.95 -10.09
N GLU A 462 44.89 4.09 -9.89
CA GLU A 462 44.68 2.84 -9.16
C GLU A 462 44.21 3.13 -7.73
N PRO A 463 43.15 2.45 -7.22
CA PRO A 463 42.62 2.68 -5.90
C PRO A 463 43.62 2.28 -4.80
N VAL A 464 43.78 3.14 -3.81
CA VAL A 464 44.56 2.87 -2.61
C VAL A 464 43.63 2.60 -1.43
N TYR A 465 44.13 1.85 -0.46
CA TYR A 465 43.36 1.60 0.77
C TYR A 465 43.31 2.87 1.63
N ILE A 466 42.14 3.16 2.14
CA ILE A 466 41.81 4.31 3.00
C ILE A 466 41.30 3.74 4.33
N ASP A 467 42.03 3.92 5.40
CA ASP A 467 41.71 3.42 6.74
C ASP A 467 40.66 4.27 7.48
N ASP A 468 40.53 5.54 7.13
CA ASP A 468 39.52 6.47 7.65
C ASP A 468 38.93 7.30 6.51
N VAL A 469 37.81 6.83 5.96
CA VAL A 469 37.11 7.47 4.82
C VAL A 469 36.65 8.89 5.17
N LYS A 470 36.30 9.15 6.43
CA LYS A 470 35.70 10.42 6.85
C LYS A 470 36.72 11.54 6.87
N ASN A 471 37.94 11.25 7.28
CA ASN A 471 39.02 12.24 7.42
C ASN A 471 40.05 12.20 6.27
N SER A 472 39.86 11.31 5.30
CA SER A 472 40.76 11.17 4.14
C SER A 472 40.63 12.32 3.14
N HIS A 473 41.70 12.62 2.44
CA HIS A 473 41.70 13.47 1.24
C HIS A 473 41.26 12.72 -0.01
N TYR A 474 41.28 11.39 0.03
CA TYR A 474 40.85 10.51 -1.06
C TYR A 474 39.34 10.32 -1.10
N PHE A 475 38.80 10.12 -2.29
CA PHE A 475 37.38 9.72 -2.46
C PHE A 475 37.30 8.19 -2.43
N ALA A 476 36.63 7.64 -1.43
CA ALA A 476 36.33 6.23 -1.39
C ALA A 476 35.18 5.93 -2.37
N TYR A 477 35.41 5.03 -3.29
CA TYR A 477 34.39 4.55 -4.22
C TYR A 477 34.10 3.06 -4.09
N ASP A 478 34.86 2.37 -3.24
CA ASP A 478 34.57 0.99 -2.85
C ASP A 478 34.76 0.78 -1.35
N ILE A 479 34.16 -0.30 -0.81
CA ILE A 479 34.19 -0.63 0.61
C ILE A 479 35.51 -1.28 1.00
N GLY A 480 36.01 -0.98 2.20
CA GLY A 480 37.23 -1.59 2.76
C GLY A 480 36.91 -2.86 3.58
N PRO A 481 37.96 -3.65 3.92
CA PRO A 481 37.78 -4.96 4.54
C PRO A 481 37.12 -4.90 5.93
N ASN A 482 37.38 -3.86 6.74
CA ASN A 482 36.78 -3.74 8.06
C ASN A 482 35.28 -3.42 7.95
N SER A 483 34.92 -2.48 7.07
CA SER A 483 33.53 -2.11 6.78
C SER A 483 32.78 -3.26 6.11
N LEU A 484 33.43 -4.05 5.27
CA LEU A 484 32.84 -5.23 4.63
C LEU A 484 32.52 -6.32 5.66
N ASN A 485 33.40 -6.56 6.64
CA ASN A 485 33.13 -7.49 7.74
C ASN A 485 31.95 -7.02 8.59
N GLU A 486 31.87 -5.72 8.93
CA GLU A 486 30.73 -5.14 9.64
C GLU A 486 29.42 -5.29 8.83
N LEU A 487 29.48 -5.09 7.53
CA LEU A 487 28.33 -5.29 6.63
C LEU A 487 27.89 -6.77 6.61
N PHE A 488 28.81 -7.71 6.50
CA PHE A 488 28.49 -9.14 6.54
C PHE A 488 27.87 -9.56 7.88
N ASP A 489 28.33 -9.00 9.00
CA ASP A 489 27.71 -9.26 10.30
C ASP A 489 26.28 -8.73 10.37
N LEU A 490 26.01 -7.55 9.79
CA LEU A 490 24.65 -7.01 9.68
C LEU A 490 23.75 -7.87 8.79
N MET A 491 24.29 -8.47 7.72
CA MET A 491 23.53 -9.30 6.77
C MET A 491 23.06 -10.64 7.37
N LYS A 492 23.72 -11.14 8.43
CA LYS A 492 23.37 -12.44 9.06
C LYS A 492 21.98 -12.45 9.71
N ASP A 493 21.47 -11.30 10.10
CA ASP A 493 20.29 -11.17 10.97
C ASP A 493 19.17 -10.34 10.32
N VAL A 494 19.09 -10.37 8.98
CA VAL A 494 18.08 -9.63 8.22
C VAL A 494 17.31 -10.53 7.26
N ASP A 495 16.07 -10.16 7.01
CA ASP A 495 15.16 -10.87 6.11
C ASP A 495 15.18 -10.30 4.69
N ILE A 496 15.47 -9.00 4.56
CA ILE A 496 15.45 -8.26 3.29
C ILE A 496 16.70 -7.39 3.20
N ILE A 497 17.35 -7.43 2.04
CA ILE A 497 18.42 -6.49 1.68
C ILE A 497 17.88 -5.59 0.57
N PHE A 498 17.87 -4.26 0.83
CA PHE A 498 17.60 -3.24 -0.17
C PHE A 498 18.92 -2.58 -0.58
N TRP A 499 19.28 -2.67 -1.84
CA TRP A 499 20.53 -2.09 -2.34
C TRP A 499 20.27 -0.99 -3.36
N ASN A 500 20.82 0.19 -3.09
CA ASN A 500 20.76 1.35 -3.98
C ASN A 500 22.10 2.09 -3.98
N GLY A 501 22.90 1.88 -5.02
CA GLY A 501 24.21 2.50 -5.10
C GLY A 501 24.75 2.62 -6.51
#